data_98add2e51ad255f5474be7cc6687ca1a
#
_entry.id   98add2e51ad255f5474be7cc6687ca1a
#
_cell.length_a   1.000
_cell.length_b   1.000
_cell.length_c   1.000
_cell.angle_alpha   90.00
_cell.angle_beta   90.00
_cell.angle_gamma   90.00
#
_symmetry.space_group_name_H-M   'P 1'
#
loop_
_entity.id
_entity.type
_entity.pdbx_description
1 polymer ?
#
loop_
_entity_poly.entity_id
_entity_poly.type
_entity_poly.pdbx_seq_one_letter_code
_entity_poly.pdbx_strand_id
1 'polypeptide(L)'
;MKEKVYIGIDPGKAGFICILAPYEEIEFIPIQKDPKAEFDLWHVRGVIEGIFTRFEGMDIVVGIESVHALFGASAGSTFNFGYITGVLNGLVAAKGVTFVNPQPKEWQKVMWEGVGLIKKKSSSGKTEVTDTKATSIKACKKLFPTVDLRRTERSTKMDDNKCDSLLIAMYLKRKNF
;
A
#
# COMPACT_ATOMS: atom_id res chain seq x y z
N MET A 1 21.59 10.73 13.71
CA MET A 1 20.14 10.46 13.44
C MET A 1 19.99 8.97 13.24
N LYS A 2 18.96 8.35 13.81
CA LYS A 2 18.65 6.95 13.50
C LYS A 2 18.22 6.83 12.04
N GLU A 3 18.63 5.76 11.39
CA GLU A 3 18.16 5.45 10.04
C GLU A 3 16.67 5.13 10.06
N LYS A 4 15.94 5.67 9.06
CA LYS A 4 14.49 5.51 8.98
C LYS A 4 14.10 4.39 8.00
N VAL A 5 13.16 3.56 8.42
CA VAL A 5 12.48 2.57 7.58
C VAL A 5 11.06 3.06 7.32
N TYR A 6 10.68 3.17 6.06
CA TYR A 6 9.34 3.59 5.66
C TYR A 6 8.55 2.37 5.15
N ILE A 7 7.40 2.14 5.75
CA ILE A 7 6.53 1.01 5.43
C ILE A 7 5.21 1.55 4.90
N GLY A 8 4.89 1.24 3.65
CA GLY A 8 3.61 1.58 3.04
C GLY A 8 2.72 0.35 2.93
N ILE A 9 1.47 0.46 3.37
CA ILE A 9 0.51 -0.64 3.38
C ILE A 9 -0.73 -0.24 2.59
N ASP A 10 -0.99 -0.97 1.51
CA ASP A 10 -2.28 -0.99 0.81
C ASP A 10 -3.13 -2.09 1.45
N PRO A 11 -4.14 -1.73 2.29
CA PRO A 11 -4.90 -2.73 3.05
C PRO A 11 -5.89 -3.47 2.16
N GLY A 12 -6.01 -4.77 2.35
CA GLY A 12 -6.92 -5.65 1.65
C GLY A 12 -6.35 -7.05 1.49
N LYS A 13 -7.18 -8.04 1.17
CA LYS A 13 -6.69 -9.42 0.96
C LYS A 13 -5.66 -9.52 -0.17
N ALA A 14 -5.81 -8.71 -1.20
CA ALA A 14 -4.89 -8.66 -2.33
C ALA A 14 -3.79 -7.60 -2.16
N GLY A 15 -3.79 -6.86 -1.06
CA GLY A 15 -2.87 -5.78 -0.77
C GLY A 15 -1.45 -6.23 -0.47
N PHE A 16 -0.57 -5.24 -0.34
CA PHE A 16 0.84 -5.45 -0.06
C PHE A 16 1.35 -4.52 1.03
N ILE A 17 2.39 -4.98 1.68
CA ILE A 17 3.27 -4.19 2.52
C ILE A 17 4.53 -3.93 1.71
N CYS A 18 4.89 -2.67 1.51
CA CYS A 18 6.14 -2.25 0.88
C CYS A 18 7.09 -1.71 1.95
N ILE A 19 8.34 -2.16 1.94
CA ILE A 19 9.38 -1.73 2.86
C ILE A 19 10.46 -0.97 2.08
N LEU A 20 10.73 0.26 2.50
CA LEU A 20 11.86 1.08 2.04
C LEU A 20 12.83 1.23 3.20
N ALA A 21 13.82 0.37 3.27
CA ALA A 21 14.89 0.43 4.25
C ALA A 21 16.16 1.08 3.65
N PRO A 22 17.02 1.72 4.45
CA PRO A 22 18.32 2.20 4.00
C PRO A 22 19.18 1.04 3.51
N TYR A 23 19.86 1.22 2.38
CA TYR A 23 20.82 0.27 1.80
C TYR A 23 20.27 -1.13 1.45
N GLU A 24 18.94 -1.29 1.47
CA GLU A 24 18.28 -2.53 1.08
C GLU A 24 17.46 -2.35 -0.19
N GLU A 25 17.21 -3.46 -0.89
CA GLU A 25 16.29 -3.47 -2.01
C GLU A 25 14.86 -3.25 -1.51
N ILE A 26 14.02 -2.68 -2.37
CA ILE A 26 12.59 -2.49 -2.08
C ILE A 26 11.93 -3.86 -1.97
N GLU A 27 11.35 -4.14 -0.81
CA GLU A 27 10.70 -5.41 -0.53
C GLU A 27 9.18 -5.28 -0.56
N PHE A 28 8.52 -6.31 -1.07
CA PHE A 28 7.05 -6.42 -1.09
C PHE A 28 6.60 -7.71 -0.44
N ILE A 29 5.78 -7.59 0.59
CA ILE A 29 5.19 -8.72 1.30
C ILE A 29 3.68 -8.69 1.07
N PRO A 30 3.06 -9.74 0.50
CA PRO A 30 1.61 -9.77 0.37
C PRO A 30 0.96 -9.86 1.75
N ILE A 31 -0.12 -9.12 1.97
CA ILE A 31 -0.90 -9.20 3.21
C ILE A 31 -1.42 -10.62 3.42
N GLN A 32 -1.81 -11.29 2.34
CA GLN A 32 -2.23 -12.68 2.35
C GLN A 32 -1.71 -13.42 1.11
N LYS A 33 -1.23 -14.65 1.30
CA LYS A 33 -0.67 -15.46 0.21
C LYS A 33 -1.70 -15.78 -0.86
N ASP A 34 -2.89 -16.21 -0.44
CA ASP A 34 -4.03 -16.44 -1.33
C ASP A 34 -5.15 -15.43 -1.04
N PRO A 35 -5.36 -14.41 -1.88
CA PRO A 35 -6.41 -13.42 -1.68
C PRO A 35 -7.84 -14.00 -1.70
N LYS A 36 -8.03 -15.22 -2.20
CA LYS A 36 -9.33 -15.89 -2.25
C LYS A 36 -9.65 -16.65 -0.97
N ALA A 37 -8.63 -17.05 -0.21
CA ALA A 37 -8.81 -17.76 1.06
C ALA A 37 -9.47 -16.86 2.13
N GLU A 38 -9.90 -17.45 3.22
CA GLU A 38 -10.29 -16.71 4.42
C GLU A 38 -9.10 -15.88 4.94
N PHE A 39 -9.39 -14.75 5.58
CA PHE A 39 -8.34 -13.87 6.08
C PHE A 39 -7.59 -14.53 7.25
N ASP A 40 -6.28 -14.72 7.06
CA ASP A 40 -5.39 -15.34 8.05
C ASP A 40 -4.77 -14.29 8.97
N LEU A 41 -5.45 -14.03 10.08
CA LEU A 41 -4.98 -13.11 11.12
C LEU A 41 -3.59 -13.47 11.67
N TRP A 42 -3.34 -14.78 11.88
CA TRP A 42 -2.09 -15.23 12.48
C TRP A 42 -0.91 -15.05 11.53
N HIS A 43 -1.13 -15.29 10.23
CA HIS A 43 -0.15 -14.98 9.21
C HIS A 43 0.21 -13.49 9.19
N VAL A 44 -0.80 -12.62 9.14
CA VAL A 44 -0.58 -11.16 9.12
C VAL A 44 0.13 -10.67 10.37
N ARG A 45 -0.26 -11.17 11.53
CA ARG A 45 0.44 -10.90 12.79
C ARG A 45 1.91 -11.29 12.70
N GLY A 46 2.20 -12.51 12.25
CA GLY A 46 3.58 -13.00 12.11
C GLY A 46 4.42 -12.16 11.15
N VAL A 47 3.83 -11.70 10.03
CA VAL A 47 4.48 -10.79 9.08
C VAL A 47 4.83 -9.47 9.76
N ILE A 48 3.88 -8.83 10.43
CA ILE A 48 4.10 -7.56 11.13
C ILE A 48 5.15 -7.72 12.22
N GLU A 49 5.06 -8.75 13.05
CA GLU A 49 6.05 -9.02 14.11
C GLU A 49 7.45 -9.23 13.53
N GLY A 50 7.58 -10.00 12.43
CA GLY A 50 8.86 -10.26 11.77
C GLY A 50 9.51 -8.98 11.23
N ILE A 51 8.71 -8.09 10.62
CA ILE A 51 9.19 -6.78 10.14
C ILE A 51 9.75 -5.96 11.31
N PHE A 52 9.00 -5.82 12.39
CA PHE A 52 9.43 -5.02 13.55
C PHE A 52 10.65 -5.60 14.27
N THR A 53 10.77 -6.93 14.32
CA THR A 53 11.96 -7.60 14.87
C THR A 53 13.19 -7.35 13.99
N ARG A 54 13.04 -7.43 12.65
CA ARG A 54 14.14 -7.20 11.70
C ARG A 54 14.72 -5.78 11.80
N PHE A 55 13.88 -4.80 12.00
CA PHE A 55 14.27 -3.39 12.07
C PHE A 55 14.29 -2.83 13.49
N GLU A 56 14.47 -3.70 14.48
CA GLU A 56 14.57 -3.29 15.89
C GLU A 56 15.73 -2.28 16.07
N GLY A 57 15.44 -1.20 16.79
CA GLY A 57 16.40 -0.11 17.01
C GLY A 57 16.45 0.97 15.92
N MET A 58 15.82 0.75 14.76
CA MET A 58 15.65 1.77 13.71
C MET A 58 14.42 2.65 13.99
N ASP A 59 14.33 3.77 13.29
CA ASP A 59 13.14 4.65 13.33
C ASP A 59 12.15 4.17 12.25
N ILE A 60 11.09 3.48 12.69
CA ILE A 60 10.10 2.90 11.78
C ILE A 60 8.90 3.83 11.66
N VAL A 61 8.56 4.18 10.41
CA VAL A 61 7.39 5.00 10.07
C VAL A 61 6.46 4.17 9.17
N VAL A 62 5.20 4.02 9.59
CA VAL A 62 4.22 3.22 8.86
C VAL A 62 3.11 4.09 8.30
N GLY A 63 2.75 3.90 7.03
CA GLY A 63 1.55 4.46 6.41
C GLY A 63 0.61 3.34 5.99
N ILE A 64 -0.60 3.34 6.54
CA ILE A 64 -1.68 2.43 6.15
C ILE A 64 -2.73 3.27 5.45
N GLU A 65 -3.06 2.97 4.18
CA GLU A 65 -4.07 3.74 3.47
C GLU A 65 -5.37 3.81 4.25
N SER A 66 -5.89 5.03 4.41
CA SER A 66 -7.19 5.23 5.05
C SER A 66 -8.30 4.77 4.14
N VAL A 67 -9.16 3.89 4.67
CA VAL A 67 -10.27 3.30 3.95
C VAL A 67 -11.56 3.98 4.34
N HIS A 68 -12.30 4.43 3.34
CA HIS A 68 -13.68 4.87 3.51
C HIS A 68 -14.63 3.83 2.93
N ALA A 69 -15.90 3.89 3.32
CA ALA A 69 -16.93 3.06 2.71
C ALA A 69 -16.91 3.24 1.18
N LEU A 70 -16.67 2.15 0.47
CA LEU A 70 -16.61 2.17 -1.00
C LEU A 70 -18.04 2.31 -1.55
N PHE A 71 -18.35 3.44 -2.13
CA PHE A 71 -19.64 3.64 -2.76
C PHE A 71 -19.85 2.61 -3.88
N GLY A 72 -20.93 1.84 -3.81
CA GLY A 72 -21.24 0.78 -4.78
C GLY A 72 -20.60 -0.59 -4.51
N ALA A 73 -19.78 -0.73 -3.45
CA ALA A 73 -19.34 -2.06 -3.00
C ALA A 73 -20.43 -2.77 -2.19
N SER A 74 -20.39 -4.11 -2.18
CA SER A 74 -21.27 -4.89 -1.31
C SER A 74 -20.95 -4.63 0.18
N ALA A 75 -21.96 -4.78 1.04
CA ALA A 75 -21.75 -4.68 2.49
C ALA A 75 -20.65 -5.63 2.99
N GLY A 76 -20.62 -6.88 2.49
CA GLY A 76 -19.58 -7.84 2.82
C GLY A 76 -18.17 -7.41 2.40
N SER A 77 -18.02 -6.83 1.21
CA SER A 77 -16.72 -6.29 0.77
C SER A 77 -16.25 -5.14 1.64
N THR A 78 -17.15 -4.21 1.96
CA THR A 78 -16.86 -3.07 2.83
C THR A 78 -16.48 -3.53 4.25
N PHE A 79 -17.23 -4.49 4.80
CA PHE A 79 -16.94 -5.06 6.12
C PHE A 79 -15.56 -5.72 6.14
N ASN A 80 -15.28 -6.62 5.18
CA ASN A 80 -13.98 -7.31 5.12
C ASN A 80 -12.81 -6.33 4.98
N PHE A 81 -12.98 -5.29 4.18
CA PHE A 81 -11.95 -4.28 4.00
C PHE A 81 -11.72 -3.47 5.30
N GLY A 82 -12.79 -3.05 5.96
CA GLY A 82 -12.71 -2.39 7.27
C GLY A 82 -12.11 -3.29 8.35
N TYR A 83 -12.47 -4.57 8.37
CA TYR A 83 -11.92 -5.55 9.30
C TYR A 83 -10.39 -5.70 9.14
N ILE A 84 -9.92 -5.92 7.92
CA ILE A 84 -8.48 -6.08 7.63
C ILE A 84 -7.71 -4.80 7.99
N THR A 85 -8.25 -3.65 7.61
CA THR A 85 -7.64 -2.35 7.96
C THR A 85 -7.57 -2.14 9.46
N GLY A 86 -8.63 -2.48 10.19
CA GLY A 86 -8.67 -2.42 11.65
C GLY A 86 -7.63 -3.32 12.31
N VAL A 87 -7.47 -4.55 11.80
CA VAL A 87 -6.43 -5.48 12.26
C VAL A 87 -5.04 -4.91 12.05
N LEU A 88 -4.73 -4.42 10.85
CA LEU A 88 -3.43 -3.82 10.53
C LEU A 88 -3.12 -2.62 11.43
N ASN A 89 -4.08 -1.72 11.60
CA ASN A 89 -3.94 -0.57 12.50
C ASN A 89 -3.68 -1.01 13.95
N GLY A 90 -4.42 -1.98 14.45
CA GLY A 90 -4.24 -2.50 15.80
C GLY A 90 -2.88 -3.13 16.03
N LEU A 91 -2.40 -3.95 15.07
CA LEU A 91 -1.09 -4.59 15.15
C LEU A 91 0.06 -3.57 15.13
N VAL A 92 -0.04 -2.55 14.27
CA VAL A 92 0.98 -1.48 14.18
C VAL A 92 0.94 -0.58 15.41
N ALA A 93 -0.25 -0.18 15.86
CA ALA A 93 -0.40 0.64 17.08
C ALA A 93 0.17 -0.03 18.32
N ALA A 94 0.02 -1.36 18.44
CA ALA A 94 0.57 -2.14 19.54
C ALA A 94 2.12 -2.13 19.60
N LYS A 95 2.79 -1.74 18.49
CA LYS A 95 4.26 -1.62 18.45
C LYS A 95 4.77 -0.26 18.94
N GLY A 96 3.90 0.72 19.16
CA GLY A 96 4.29 2.04 19.66
C GLY A 96 5.15 2.86 18.70
N VAL A 97 5.09 2.58 17.40
CA VAL A 97 5.82 3.31 16.36
C VAL A 97 4.99 4.45 15.78
N THR A 98 5.65 5.38 15.10
CA THR A 98 4.97 6.42 14.34
C THR A 98 4.20 5.81 13.19
N PHE A 99 2.86 5.99 13.16
CA PHE A 99 2.08 5.59 12.00
C PHE A 99 1.00 6.62 11.65
N VAL A 100 0.64 6.65 10.37
CA VAL A 100 -0.36 7.56 9.81
C VAL A 100 -1.30 6.80 8.88
N ASN A 101 -2.52 7.31 8.73
CA ASN A 101 -3.50 6.78 7.79
C ASN A 101 -3.78 7.81 6.66
N PRO A 102 -2.89 7.94 5.67
CA PRO A 102 -3.10 8.89 4.60
C PRO A 102 -4.33 8.52 3.76
N GLN A 103 -5.14 9.51 3.41
CA GLN A 103 -6.22 9.31 2.46
C GLN A 103 -5.66 9.08 1.04
N PRO A 104 -6.35 8.30 0.18
CA PRO A 104 -5.91 8.10 -1.20
C PRO A 104 -5.57 9.40 -1.93
N LYS A 105 -6.42 10.41 -1.83
CA LYS A 105 -6.20 11.72 -2.47
C LYS A 105 -4.96 12.46 -1.97
N GLU A 106 -4.56 12.25 -0.73
CA GLU A 106 -3.39 12.93 -0.14
C GLU A 106 -2.09 12.41 -0.72
N TRP A 107 -1.86 11.09 -0.65
CA TRP A 107 -0.64 10.51 -1.18
C TRP A 107 -0.61 10.54 -2.72
N GLN A 108 -1.75 10.33 -3.38
CA GLN A 108 -1.87 10.42 -4.84
C GLN A 108 -1.48 11.81 -5.36
N LYS A 109 -1.96 12.88 -4.72
CA LYS A 109 -1.61 14.25 -5.12
C LYS A 109 -0.09 14.47 -5.12
N VAL A 110 0.62 13.97 -4.12
CA VAL A 110 2.09 14.10 -4.00
C VAL A 110 2.82 13.19 -4.98
N MET A 111 2.37 11.94 -5.10
CA MET A 111 3.09 10.92 -5.86
C MET A 111 2.82 10.96 -7.36
N TRP A 112 1.70 11.56 -7.77
CA TRP A 112 1.36 11.73 -9.18
C TRP A 112 1.78 13.09 -9.75
N GLU A 113 2.43 13.93 -8.96
CA GLU A 113 2.95 15.22 -9.45
C GLU A 113 3.88 15.01 -10.65
N GLY A 114 3.57 15.71 -11.76
CA GLY A 114 4.33 15.60 -13.02
C GLY A 114 4.17 14.26 -13.77
N VAL A 115 3.25 13.38 -13.35
CA VAL A 115 3.05 12.07 -14.01
C VAL A 115 2.07 12.16 -15.19
N GLY A 116 1.09 13.06 -15.14
CA GLY A 116 -0.02 13.13 -16.10
C GLY A 116 -1.03 12.01 -15.87
N LEU A 117 -2.27 12.41 -15.55
CA LEU A 117 -3.35 11.49 -15.18
C LEU A 117 -3.84 10.67 -16.37
N ILE A 118 -4.10 9.39 -16.16
CA ILE A 118 -4.78 8.52 -17.12
C ILE A 118 -6.29 8.64 -16.87
N LYS A 119 -7.05 8.83 -17.94
CA LYS A 119 -8.52 8.95 -17.89
C LYS A 119 -9.19 7.70 -18.40
N LYS A 120 -10.35 7.39 -17.84
CA LYS A 120 -11.26 6.35 -18.33
C LYS A 120 -12.71 6.81 -18.25
N LYS A 121 -13.59 6.18 -19.00
CA LYS A 121 -15.03 6.41 -18.86
C LYS A 121 -15.50 5.91 -17.48
N SER A 122 -16.40 6.70 -16.86
CA SER A 122 -17.09 6.28 -15.64
C SER A 122 -17.92 5.01 -15.89
N SER A 123 -18.35 4.34 -14.82
CA SER A 123 -19.23 3.17 -14.91
C SER A 123 -20.54 3.44 -15.67
N SER A 124 -21.02 4.68 -15.63
CA SER A 124 -22.20 5.12 -16.41
C SER A 124 -21.88 5.48 -17.87
N GLY A 125 -20.60 5.50 -18.26
CA GLY A 125 -20.14 5.90 -19.61
C GLY A 125 -20.29 7.39 -19.93
N LYS A 126 -20.90 8.19 -19.03
CA LYS A 126 -21.29 9.60 -19.31
C LYS A 126 -20.17 10.62 -19.05
N THR A 127 -19.23 10.31 -18.17
CA THR A 127 -18.17 11.23 -17.76
C THR A 127 -16.81 10.56 -17.80
N GLU A 128 -15.75 11.34 -17.96
CA GLU A 128 -14.38 10.86 -17.77
C GLU A 128 -13.97 11.02 -16.32
N VAL A 129 -13.37 9.97 -15.78
CA VAL A 129 -12.81 9.93 -14.42
C VAL A 129 -11.33 9.52 -14.48
N THR A 130 -10.58 9.85 -13.46
CA THR A 130 -9.19 9.39 -13.37
C THR A 130 -9.17 7.87 -13.16
N ASP A 131 -8.40 7.16 -13.99
CA ASP A 131 -8.04 5.78 -13.73
C ASP A 131 -6.91 5.76 -12.71
N THR A 132 -7.28 5.61 -11.44
CA THR A 132 -6.34 5.63 -10.33
C THR A 132 -5.30 4.53 -10.44
N LYS A 133 -5.72 3.31 -10.76
CA LYS A 133 -4.84 2.14 -10.93
C LYS A 133 -3.82 2.35 -12.04
N ALA A 134 -4.28 2.72 -13.23
CA ALA A 134 -3.39 2.99 -14.35
C ALA A 134 -2.46 4.19 -14.09
N THR A 135 -2.91 5.20 -13.36
CA THR A 135 -2.10 6.35 -12.98
C THR A 135 -1.03 5.99 -11.96
N SER A 136 -1.35 5.19 -10.94
CA SER A 136 -0.37 4.66 -9.97
C SER A 136 0.71 3.82 -10.67
N ILE A 137 0.31 2.92 -11.57
CA ILE A 137 1.27 2.12 -12.37
C ILE A 137 2.19 3.03 -13.19
N LYS A 138 1.63 4.07 -13.83
CA LYS A 138 2.42 5.05 -14.59
C LYS A 138 3.39 5.83 -13.70
N ALA A 139 2.95 6.22 -12.50
CA ALA A 139 3.81 6.88 -11.52
C ALA A 139 4.97 5.98 -11.08
N CYS A 140 4.69 4.72 -10.76
CA CYS A 140 5.72 3.75 -10.39
C CYS A 140 6.72 3.51 -11.53
N LYS A 141 6.28 3.35 -12.76
CA LYS A 141 7.18 3.21 -13.93
C LYS A 141 8.13 4.39 -14.07
N LYS A 142 7.65 5.60 -13.80
CA LYS A 142 8.46 6.82 -13.87
C LYS A 142 9.44 6.94 -12.71
N LEU A 143 9.00 6.64 -11.49
CA LEU A 143 9.77 6.86 -10.27
C LEU A 143 10.71 5.70 -9.95
N PHE A 144 10.35 4.48 -10.33
CA PHE A 144 11.03 3.24 -9.99
C PHE A 144 11.15 2.33 -11.23
N PRO A 145 11.88 2.75 -12.28
CA PRO A 145 11.90 2.04 -13.56
C PRO A 145 12.51 0.63 -13.50
N THR A 146 13.31 0.33 -12.49
CA THR A 146 14.01 -0.95 -12.32
C THR A 146 13.31 -1.91 -11.35
N VAL A 147 12.26 -1.46 -10.65
CA VAL A 147 11.57 -2.28 -9.64
C VAL A 147 10.55 -3.21 -10.31
N ASP A 148 10.60 -4.49 -9.98
CA ASP A 148 9.62 -5.47 -10.45
C ASP A 148 8.31 -5.35 -9.63
N LEU A 149 7.31 -4.81 -10.29
CA LEU A 149 5.98 -4.58 -9.72
C LEU A 149 4.96 -5.63 -10.17
N ARG A 150 5.38 -6.72 -10.79
CA ARG A 150 4.48 -7.84 -11.10
C ARG A 150 4.12 -8.58 -9.81
N ARG A 151 2.89 -9.10 -9.74
CA ARG A 151 2.47 -9.89 -8.56
C ARG A 151 3.33 -11.13 -8.37
N THR A 152 3.63 -11.81 -9.49
CA THR A 152 4.49 -12.99 -9.56
C THR A 152 5.36 -12.89 -10.81
N GLU A 153 6.44 -13.66 -10.86
CA GLU A 153 7.30 -13.73 -12.05
C GLU A 153 6.55 -14.13 -13.33
N ARG A 154 5.48 -14.91 -13.18
CA ARG A 154 4.63 -15.35 -14.32
C ARG A 154 3.65 -14.27 -14.79
N SER A 155 3.45 -13.22 -14.01
CA SER A 155 2.53 -12.14 -14.35
C SER A 155 3.10 -11.30 -15.47
N THR A 156 2.29 -10.93 -16.46
CA THR A 156 2.69 -10.02 -17.56
C THR A 156 2.38 -8.56 -17.26
N LYS A 157 1.52 -8.31 -16.27
CA LYS A 157 1.08 -6.96 -15.88
C LYS A 157 1.62 -6.60 -14.50
N MET A 158 1.88 -5.32 -14.30
CA MET A 158 2.16 -4.76 -12.99
C MET A 158 0.92 -4.86 -12.10
N ASP A 159 1.16 -5.09 -10.81
CA ASP A 159 0.13 -5.17 -9.78
C ASP A 159 -0.10 -3.77 -9.18
N ASP A 160 -1.32 -3.29 -9.26
CA ASP A 160 -1.69 -1.97 -8.75
C ASP A 160 -1.55 -1.88 -7.22
N ASN A 161 -1.79 -2.96 -6.48
CA ASN A 161 -1.65 -2.95 -5.02
C ASN A 161 -0.17 -2.87 -4.59
N LYS A 162 0.76 -3.51 -5.35
CA LYS A 162 2.20 -3.28 -5.16
C LYS A 162 2.58 -1.83 -5.44
N CYS A 163 2.03 -1.26 -6.51
CA CYS A 163 2.27 0.13 -6.85
C CYS A 163 1.79 1.07 -5.75
N ASP A 164 0.57 0.88 -5.25
CA ASP A 164 -0.01 1.75 -4.24
C ASP A 164 0.77 1.65 -2.91
N SER A 165 1.13 0.43 -2.45
CA SER A 165 1.95 0.27 -1.25
C SER A 165 3.33 0.95 -1.36
N LEU A 166 3.99 0.87 -2.53
CA LEU A 166 5.26 1.56 -2.79
C LEU A 166 5.10 3.08 -2.79
N LEU A 167 4.04 3.58 -3.44
CA LEU A 167 3.78 5.02 -3.48
C LEU A 167 3.44 5.58 -2.10
N ILE A 168 2.74 4.83 -1.26
CA ILE A 168 2.49 5.20 0.15
C ILE A 168 3.80 5.26 0.94
N ALA A 169 4.68 4.25 0.84
CA ALA A 169 5.98 4.27 1.51
C ALA A 169 6.84 5.46 1.06
N MET A 170 6.88 5.74 -0.24
CA MET A 170 7.61 6.90 -0.78
C MET A 170 6.96 8.23 -0.39
N TYR A 171 5.64 8.28 -0.26
CA TYR A 171 4.92 9.45 0.25
C TYR A 171 5.39 9.80 1.66
N LEU A 172 5.50 8.81 2.56
CA LEU A 172 6.02 9.03 3.92
C LEU A 172 7.43 9.61 3.88
N LYS A 173 8.30 9.03 3.05
CA LYS A 173 9.68 9.50 2.88
C LYS A 173 9.74 10.94 2.36
N ARG A 174 8.95 11.29 1.35
CA ARG A 174 8.89 12.66 0.79
C ARG A 174 8.34 13.68 1.76
N LYS A 175 7.42 13.28 2.62
CA LYS A 175 6.82 14.16 3.64
C LYS A 175 7.66 14.26 4.91
N ASN A 176 8.73 13.46 4.98
CA ASN A 176 9.65 13.41 6.12
C ASN A 176 8.95 13.16 7.47
N PHE A 177 8.00 12.20 7.45
CA PHE A 177 7.36 11.72 8.66
C PHE A 177 8.37 11.11 9.62
#